data_74e0f063af0b069473c4a629ad3018ff
#
_entry.id   74e0f063af0b069473c4a629ad3018ff
#
_cell.length_a   1.000
_cell.length_b   1.000
_cell.length_c   1.000
_cell.angle_alpha   90.00
_cell.angle_beta   90.00
_cell.angle_gamma   90.00
#
_symmetry.space_group_name_H-M   'P 1'
#
loop_
_entity.id
_entity.type
_entity.pdbx_description
1 polymer ?
#
loop_
_entity_poly.entity_id
_entity_poly.type
_entity_poly.pdbx_seq_one_letter_code
_entity_poly.pdbx_strand_id
1 'polypeptide(L)'
;MNRRQFLHTTSAAALTASSCTTTTRRADKLIIDTHQHLWGGDFVNPPWVKTAPEVLQHDFLTPEYLEATHGLNVKAIYMEVDVSPKDHIKEADAIVAQIRARNTPTIAATIGGRPASADFESYVQRYAGNGIIKGLRQVLHGPSTPAGYCLRPDFVRGVQTLGKHGLNFELTMRPTELHDAVKLIQQCPETHFVLDHCGNGDPKAFNSKLGPGLKRSCTADGWKRGIDAVAAQPGVMCKISGIVAFVPPGEWRAEDLAPVVNHCLDAFGPDRVFFGGDWPVCLLGSRVRGWVEALDQIVASRPFEDQRKLWSGNAIKFYKL
;
A
#
# COMPACT_ATOMS: atom_id res chain seq x y z
N MET A 1 74.08 -19.95 -23.62
CA MET A 1 74.22 -18.56 -23.20
C MET A 1 73.16 -17.74 -23.90
N ASN A 2 71.99 -17.63 -23.37
CA ASN A 2 71.15 -16.49 -23.60
C ASN A 2 69.95 -16.49 -22.62
N ARG A 3 69.93 -15.49 -21.75
CA ARG A 3 68.80 -15.14 -20.91
C ARG A 3 67.69 -14.64 -21.83
N ARG A 4 66.53 -15.26 -21.78
CA ARG A 4 65.19 -14.69 -22.12
C ARG A 4 64.19 -15.86 -22.24
N GLN A 5 63.52 -16.15 -21.15
CA GLN A 5 62.21 -16.81 -21.12
C GLN A 5 61.81 -17.01 -19.65
N PHE A 6 61.33 -15.96 -19.06
CA PHE A 6 60.47 -16.02 -17.86
C PHE A 6 59.65 -14.76 -17.88
N LEU A 7 58.38 -14.90 -18.20
CA LEU A 7 57.26 -14.02 -17.88
C LEU A 7 56.13 -14.32 -18.89
N HIS A 8 55.12 -15.07 -18.47
CA HIS A 8 53.74 -14.98 -18.93
C HIS A 8 52.99 -16.21 -18.34
N THR A 9 52.47 -16.05 -17.13
CA THR A 9 51.30 -16.78 -16.66
C THR A 9 50.90 -16.18 -15.33
N THR A 10 50.03 -15.18 -15.35
CA THR A 10 49.10 -14.85 -14.25
C THR A 10 48.17 -13.75 -14.74
N SER A 11 46.99 -14.09 -15.17
CA SER A 11 45.80 -13.24 -15.13
C SER A 11 44.65 -13.94 -15.84
N ALA A 12 43.95 -14.82 -15.15
CA ALA A 12 42.58 -15.24 -15.49
C ALA A 12 41.91 -15.93 -14.31
N ALA A 13 41.58 -15.20 -13.26
CA ALA A 13 40.70 -15.70 -12.22
C ALA A 13 40.15 -14.52 -11.39
N ALA A 14 39.27 -13.73 -11.94
CA ALA A 14 38.49 -12.78 -11.16
C ALA A 14 37.32 -12.23 -11.96
N LEU A 15 36.34 -13.04 -12.34
CA LEU A 15 35.07 -12.56 -12.92
C LEU A 15 33.97 -13.64 -12.85
N THR A 16 33.69 -14.21 -11.67
CA THR A 16 32.49 -15.05 -11.49
C THR A 16 31.85 -14.99 -10.10
N ALA A 17 32.10 -13.96 -9.32
CA ALA A 17 31.54 -13.87 -7.96
C ALA A 17 30.39 -12.86 -7.78
N SER A 18 29.95 -12.16 -8.85
CA SER A 18 29.02 -11.04 -8.69
C SER A 18 27.54 -11.35 -8.95
N SER A 19 27.20 -12.49 -9.57
CA SER A 19 25.79 -12.79 -9.91
C SER A 19 25.06 -13.68 -8.89
N CYS A 20 25.76 -14.34 -7.99
CA CYS A 20 25.14 -15.25 -7.02
C CYS A 20 24.65 -14.53 -5.73
N THR A 21 25.23 -13.39 -5.40
CA THR A 21 24.89 -12.63 -4.17
C THR A 21 23.61 -11.81 -4.28
N THR A 22 23.18 -11.42 -5.47
CA THR A 22 21.96 -10.67 -5.68
C THR A 22 20.69 -11.52 -5.59
N THR A 23 20.75 -12.76 -6.07
CA THR A 23 19.58 -13.66 -6.08
C THR A 23 19.25 -14.19 -4.69
N THR A 24 20.27 -14.53 -3.88
CA THR A 24 20.08 -15.01 -2.49
C THR A 24 19.57 -13.90 -1.56
N ARG A 25 20.04 -12.65 -1.71
CA ARG A 25 19.53 -11.51 -0.93
C ARG A 25 18.06 -11.18 -1.18
N ARG A 26 17.52 -11.53 -2.35
CA ARG A 26 16.13 -11.23 -2.73
C ARG A 26 15.14 -12.21 -2.11
N ALA A 27 15.50 -13.50 -1.98
CA ALA A 27 14.64 -14.52 -1.38
C ALA A 27 14.52 -14.38 0.16
N ASP A 28 15.52 -13.79 0.82
CA ASP A 28 15.55 -13.62 2.29
C ASP A 28 14.90 -12.31 2.76
N LYS A 29 14.60 -11.36 1.85
CA LYS A 29 13.98 -10.09 2.20
C LYS A 29 12.55 -10.31 2.67
N LEU A 30 12.29 -10.07 3.97
CA LEU A 30 10.92 -10.05 4.49
C LEU A 30 10.16 -8.83 3.93
N ILE A 31 9.01 -9.09 3.35
CA ILE A 31 8.07 -8.08 2.88
C ILE A 31 6.81 -8.15 3.76
N ILE A 32 6.44 -7.02 4.34
CA ILE A 32 5.10 -6.85 4.91
C ILE A 32 4.27 -6.08 3.90
N ASP A 33 3.42 -6.80 3.18
CA ASP A 33 2.43 -6.20 2.28
C ASP A 33 1.29 -5.61 3.11
N THR A 34 1.26 -4.30 3.25
CA THR A 34 0.27 -3.61 4.09
C THR A 34 -1.05 -3.33 3.38
N HIS A 35 -1.24 -3.86 2.14
CA HIS A 35 -2.43 -3.56 1.36
C HIS A 35 -2.81 -4.74 0.44
N GLN A 36 -3.34 -5.81 1.06
CA GLN A 36 -3.87 -6.99 0.38
C GLN A 36 -5.38 -6.96 0.40
N HIS A 37 -6.02 -7.13 -0.73
CA HIS A 37 -7.46 -7.37 -0.82
C HIS A 37 -7.76 -8.85 -1.11
N LEU A 38 -8.86 -9.34 -0.55
CA LEU A 38 -9.41 -10.66 -0.86
C LEU A 38 -10.91 -10.52 -1.07
N TRP A 39 -11.45 -11.15 -2.13
CA TRP A 39 -12.89 -11.24 -2.38
C TRP A 39 -13.22 -12.45 -3.24
N GLY A 40 -14.48 -12.86 -3.24
CA GLY A 40 -14.98 -13.99 -4.02
C GLY A 40 -15.47 -15.16 -3.17
N GLY A 41 -16.02 -16.16 -3.82
CA GLY A 41 -16.57 -17.37 -3.20
C GLY A 41 -17.53 -17.05 -2.05
N ASP A 42 -17.35 -17.77 -0.93
CA ASP A 42 -18.14 -17.59 0.29
C ASP A 42 -17.58 -16.49 1.21
N PHE A 43 -16.42 -15.90 0.88
CA PHE A 43 -15.77 -14.90 1.73
C PHE A 43 -16.58 -13.59 1.73
N VAL A 44 -16.36 -12.72 0.76
CA VAL A 44 -17.15 -11.49 0.55
C VAL A 44 -17.21 -11.16 -0.95
N ASN A 45 -18.27 -10.47 -1.36
CA ASN A 45 -18.48 -10.11 -2.75
C ASN A 45 -18.84 -8.61 -2.85
N PRO A 46 -17.85 -7.72 -3.00
CA PRO A 46 -18.10 -6.27 -3.06
C PRO A 46 -18.87 -5.92 -4.33
N PRO A 47 -19.87 -5.04 -4.25
CA PRO A 47 -20.79 -4.78 -5.37
C PRO A 47 -20.09 -4.13 -6.59
N TRP A 48 -19.02 -3.38 -6.36
CA TRP A 48 -18.27 -2.68 -7.41
C TRP A 48 -17.52 -3.62 -8.37
N VAL A 49 -17.18 -4.85 -7.94
CA VAL A 49 -16.48 -5.85 -8.77
C VAL A 49 -17.26 -6.14 -10.05
N LYS A 50 -18.58 -6.14 -10.00
CA LYS A 50 -19.43 -6.41 -11.17
C LYS A 50 -19.26 -5.40 -12.31
N THR A 51 -18.79 -4.21 -12.02
CA THR A 51 -18.57 -3.11 -12.97
C THR A 51 -17.10 -2.74 -13.13
N ALA A 52 -16.22 -3.45 -12.44
CA ALA A 52 -14.77 -3.27 -12.55
C ALA A 52 -14.27 -3.78 -13.93
N PRO A 53 -13.04 -3.41 -14.34
CA PRO A 53 -12.38 -4.06 -15.46
C PRO A 53 -12.35 -5.60 -15.31
N GLU A 54 -12.47 -6.34 -16.43
CA GLU A 54 -12.61 -7.80 -16.46
C GLU A 54 -11.52 -8.51 -15.63
N VAL A 55 -10.29 -8.01 -15.64
CA VAL A 55 -9.17 -8.55 -14.87
C VAL A 55 -9.42 -8.59 -13.35
N LEU A 56 -10.39 -7.83 -12.84
CA LEU A 56 -10.79 -7.81 -11.42
C LEU A 56 -12.11 -8.56 -11.16
N GLN A 57 -12.79 -9.08 -12.20
CA GLN A 57 -14.08 -9.78 -12.06
C GLN A 57 -13.93 -11.28 -11.77
N HIS A 58 -12.91 -11.66 -11.02
CA HIS A 58 -12.63 -13.04 -10.61
C HIS A 58 -12.62 -13.14 -9.08
N ASP A 59 -12.59 -14.35 -8.58
CA ASP A 59 -12.32 -14.62 -7.19
C ASP A 59 -10.82 -14.41 -6.93
N PHE A 60 -10.51 -13.67 -5.88
CA PHE A 60 -9.15 -13.40 -5.42
C PHE A 60 -9.06 -13.74 -3.93
N LEU A 61 -8.68 -14.97 -3.66
CA LEU A 61 -8.59 -15.54 -2.31
C LEU A 61 -7.13 -15.83 -1.95
N THR A 62 -6.91 -16.48 -0.82
CA THR A 62 -5.56 -16.82 -0.34
C THR A 62 -4.75 -17.68 -1.34
N PRO A 63 -5.30 -18.69 -2.03
CA PRO A 63 -4.53 -19.45 -3.02
C PRO A 63 -3.99 -18.58 -4.16
N GLU A 64 -4.82 -17.67 -4.71
CA GLU A 64 -4.43 -16.77 -5.79
C GLU A 64 -3.36 -15.76 -5.33
N TYR A 65 -3.46 -15.29 -4.08
CA TYR A 65 -2.42 -14.42 -3.51
C TYR A 65 -1.10 -15.14 -3.30
N LEU A 66 -1.11 -16.39 -2.82
CA LEU A 66 0.09 -17.21 -2.67
C LEU A 66 0.76 -17.47 -4.03
N GLU A 67 -0.01 -17.73 -5.08
CA GLU A 67 0.51 -17.86 -6.45
C GLU A 67 1.11 -16.53 -6.94
N ALA A 68 0.40 -15.40 -6.76
CA ALA A 68 0.86 -14.08 -7.17
C ALA A 68 2.17 -13.65 -6.47
N THR A 69 2.39 -14.12 -5.25
CA THR A 69 3.57 -13.81 -4.44
C THR A 69 4.59 -14.96 -4.36
N HIS A 70 4.39 -16.02 -5.14
CA HIS A 70 5.29 -17.19 -5.14
C HIS A 70 6.76 -16.77 -5.27
N GLY A 71 7.63 -17.31 -4.39
CA GLY A 71 9.06 -16.99 -4.33
C GLY A 71 9.41 -15.63 -3.70
N LEU A 72 8.43 -14.94 -3.10
CA LEU A 72 8.67 -13.80 -2.21
C LEU A 72 8.44 -14.25 -0.76
N ASN A 73 9.23 -13.73 0.19
CA ASN A 73 9.01 -13.93 1.62
C ASN A 73 8.04 -12.86 2.13
N VAL A 74 6.72 -13.10 1.96
CA VAL A 74 5.65 -12.12 2.22
C VAL A 74 4.78 -12.53 3.39
N LYS A 75 4.46 -11.56 4.24
CA LYS A 75 3.28 -11.55 5.12
C LYS A 75 2.40 -10.36 4.73
N ALA A 76 1.08 -10.48 4.93
CA ALA A 76 0.15 -9.47 4.47
C ALA A 76 -0.74 -8.92 5.59
N ILE A 77 -1.18 -7.68 5.40
CA ILE A 77 -2.27 -7.07 6.15
C ILE A 77 -3.44 -6.94 5.19
N TYR A 78 -4.56 -7.56 5.55
CA TYR A 78 -5.80 -7.43 4.80
C TYR A 78 -6.30 -5.99 4.84
N MET A 79 -6.75 -5.52 3.71
CA MET A 79 -7.45 -4.25 3.54
C MET A 79 -8.88 -4.51 3.09
N GLU A 80 -9.84 -3.88 3.73
CA GLU A 80 -11.26 -3.95 3.37
C GLU A 80 -11.51 -3.71 1.88
N VAL A 81 -12.62 -4.20 1.34
CA VAL A 81 -12.91 -4.19 -0.09
C VAL A 81 -14.15 -3.37 -0.47
N ASP A 82 -14.50 -2.38 0.35
CA ASP A 82 -15.68 -1.50 0.15
C ASP A 82 -16.97 -2.30 -0.12
N VAL A 83 -17.23 -3.28 0.74
CA VAL A 83 -18.50 -4.00 0.75
C VAL A 83 -19.66 -3.06 1.11
N SER A 84 -20.89 -3.49 0.84
CA SER A 84 -22.07 -2.76 1.33
C SER A 84 -22.04 -2.61 2.85
N PRO A 85 -22.49 -1.49 3.42
CA PRO A 85 -22.44 -1.26 4.88
C PRO A 85 -23.03 -2.38 5.73
N LYS A 86 -24.07 -3.06 5.24
CA LYS A 86 -24.71 -4.22 5.90
C LYS A 86 -23.77 -5.44 6.00
N ASP A 87 -22.74 -5.52 5.18
CA ASP A 87 -21.81 -6.63 5.09
C ASP A 87 -20.49 -6.38 5.84
N HIS A 88 -20.26 -5.19 6.44
CA HIS A 88 -19.03 -4.87 7.17
C HIS A 88 -18.72 -5.85 8.29
N ILE A 89 -19.74 -6.26 9.07
CA ILE A 89 -19.55 -7.24 10.16
C ILE A 89 -19.16 -8.60 9.58
N LYS A 90 -19.82 -9.03 8.49
CA LYS A 90 -19.50 -10.30 7.81
C LYS A 90 -18.06 -10.29 7.32
N GLU A 91 -17.63 -9.22 6.66
CA GLU A 91 -16.25 -9.05 6.16
C GLU A 91 -15.24 -9.13 7.32
N ALA A 92 -15.44 -8.33 8.37
CA ALA A 92 -14.54 -8.26 9.50
C ALA A 92 -14.45 -9.60 10.25
N ASP A 93 -15.57 -10.26 10.51
CA ASP A 93 -15.60 -11.56 11.20
C ASP A 93 -14.95 -12.65 10.35
N ALA A 94 -15.16 -12.66 9.03
CA ALA A 94 -14.57 -13.63 8.11
C ALA A 94 -13.04 -13.51 8.06
N ILE A 95 -12.50 -12.28 7.93
CA ILE A 95 -11.04 -12.10 7.91
C ILE A 95 -10.40 -12.42 9.26
N VAL A 96 -11.05 -12.08 10.38
CA VAL A 96 -10.56 -12.43 11.71
C VAL A 96 -10.52 -13.96 11.89
N ALA A 97 -11.53 -14.68 11.43
CA ALA A 97 -11.57 -16.14 11.47
C ALA A 97 -10.44 -16.75 10.62
N GLN A 98 -10.24 -16.25 9.40
CA GLN A 98 -9.17 -16.71 8.51
C GLN A 98 -7.79 -16.51 9.12
N ILE A 99 -7.50 -15.34 9.71
CA ILE A 99 -6.21 -15.05 10.34
C ILE A 99 -5.99 -15.95 11.56
N ARG A 100 -7.03 -16.18 12.37
CA ARG A 100 -6.95 -17.10 13.55
C ARG A 100 -6.66 -18.54 13.15
N ALA A 101 -7.10 -18.99 12.00
CA ALA A 101 -6.81 -20.33 11.48
C ALA A 101 -5.32 -20.54 11.14
N ARG A 102 -4.51 -19.48 11.00
CA ARG A 102 -3.05 -19.50 10.77
C ARG A 102 -2.58 -20.28 9.55
N ASN A 103 -3.44 -20.47 8.56
CA ASN A 103 -3.11 -21.14 7.29
C ASN A 103 -3.01 -20.15 6.11
N THR A 104 -2.75 -18.88 6.40
CA THR A 104 -2.70 -17.78 5.45
C THR A 104 -1.48 -16.90 5.73
N PRO A 105 -0.90 -16.24 4.72
CA PRO A 105 0.14 -15.23 4.92
C PRO A 105 -0.40 -13.95 5.57
N THR A 106 -1.71 -13.78 5.63
CA THR A 106 -2.38 -12.61 6.22
C THR A 106 -2.35 -12.69 7.75
N ILE A 107 -1.80 -11.68 8.40
CA ILE A 107 -1.50 -11.68 9.84
C ILE A 107 -2.23 -10.60 10.63
N ALA A 108 -2.79 -9.61 9.96
CA ALA A 108 -3.56 -8.52 10.55
C ALA A 108 -4.56 -7.97 9.52
N ALA A 109 -5.45 -7.07 9.92
CA ALA A 109 -6.44 -6.49 9.04
C ALA A 109 -6.77 -5.03 9.38
N THR A 110 -7.07 -4.25 8.33
CA THR A 110 -7.81 -3.00 8.36
C THR A 110 -9.20 -3.28 7.78
N ILE A 111 -10.25 -3.05 8.56
CA ILE A 111 -11.63 -3.37 8.19
C ILE A 111 -12.41 -2.17 7.68
N GLY A 112 -13.48 -2.41 6.93
CA GLY A 112 -14.38 -1.38 6.46
C GLY A 112 -15.22 -0.78 7.60
N GLY A 113 -15.57 0.50 7.49
CA GLY A 113 -16.45 1.15 8.44
C GLY A 113 -17.00 2.47 7.89
N ARG A 114 -18.00 3.02 8.57
CA ARG A 114 -18.61 4.31 8.19
C ARG A 114 -18.57 5.24 9.40
N PRO A 115 -17.50 6.05 9.57
CA PRO A 115 -17.34 6.93 10.73
C PRO A 115 -18.52 7.86 11.02
N ALA A 116 -19.26 8.25 9.98
CA ALA A 116 -20.44 9.10 10.14
C ALA A 116 -21.72 8.35 10.51
N SER A 117 -21.71 7.02 10.67
CA SER A 117 -22.92 6.28 11.06
C SER A 117 -23.19 6.38 12.57
N ALA A 118 -24.46 6.32 12.95
CA ALA A 118 -24.87 6.46 14.34
C ALA A 118 -24.43 5.30 15.23
N ASP A 119 -24.23 4.11 14.65
CA ASP A 119 -23.83 2.87 15.31
C ASP A 119 -22.30 2.65 15.27
N PHE A 120 -21.52 3.62 14.74
CA PHE A 120 -20.10 3.43 14.52
C PHE A 120 -19.31 3.14 15.79
N GLU A 121 -19.65 3.77 16.90
CA GLU A 121 -18.98 3.53 18.18
C GLU A 121 -19.15 2.08 18.63
N SER A 122 -20.37 1.54 18.59
CA SER A 122 -20.61 0.14 18.95
C SER A 122 -19.94 -0.84 18.00
N TYR A 123 -19.86 -0.50 16.70
CA TYR A 123 -19.10 -1.27 15.72
C TYR A 123 -17.59 -1.29 16.05
N VAL A 124 -17.00 -0.16 16.40
CA VAL A 124 -15.59 -0.07 16.81
C VAL A 124 -15.34 -0.89 18.08
N GLN A 125 -16.19 -0.77 19.09
CA GLN A 125 -16.08 -1.52 20.35
C GLN A 125 -16.07 -3.03 20.14
N ARG A 126 -16.81 -3.55 19.16
CA ARG A 126 -16.83 -4.99 18.81
C ARG A 126 -15.45 -5.54 18.47
N TYR A 127 -14.59 -4.72 17.84
CA TYR A 127 -13.28 -5.14 17.33
C TYR A 127 -12.10 -4.56 18.11
N ALA A 128 -12.33 -3.59 18.97
CA ALA A 128 -11.29 -3.00 19.79
C ALA A 128 -10.63 -4.06 20.69
N GLY A 129 -9.30 -4.04 20.74
CA GLY A 129 -8.52 -4.94 21.61
C GLY A 129 -8.37 -6.37 21.12
N ASN A 130 -8.91 -6.78 19.97
CA ASN A 130 -8.78 -8.16 19.48
C ASN A 130 -7.35 -8.49 18.93
N GLY A 131 -6.47 -7.51 18.79
CA GLY A 131 -5.09 -7.67 18.36
C GLY A 131 -4.88 -7.91 16.86
N ILE A 132 -5.90 -8.37 16.13
CA ILE A 132 -5.85 -8.62 14.68
C ILE A 132 -6.23 -7.36 13.90
N ILE A 133 -7.32 -6.69 14.31
CA ILE A 133 -7.77 -5.45 13.66
C ILE A 133 -6.86 -4.31 14.11
N LYS A 134 -6.24 -3.65 13.15
CA LYS A 134 -5.29 -2.55 13.39
C LYS A 134 -5.87 -1.18 13.09
N GLY A 135 -6.91 -1.12 12.27
CA GLY A 135 -7.53 0.13 11.86
C GLY A 135 -8.79 -0.07 11.04
N LEU A 136 -9.35 1.05 10.61
CA LEU A 136 -10.51 1.10 9.75
C LEU A 136 -10.24 2.00 8.54
N ARG A 137 -10.98 1.71 7.46
CA ARG A 137 -10.99 2.53 6.25
C ARG A 137 -12.43 2.77 5.78
N GLN A 138 -12.66 3.93 5.21
CA GLN A 138 -13.76 4.20 4.29
C GLN A 138 -13.19 4.76 3.00
N VAL A 139 -13.59 4.21 1.86
CA VAL A 139 -13.21 4.75 0.54
C VAL A 139 -13.84 6.13 0.36
N LEU A 140 -13.00 7.17 0.18
CA LEU A 140 -13.41 8.56 0.07
C LEU A 140 -13.30 9.13 -1.36
N HIS A 141 -12.68 8.39 -2.28
CA HIS A 141 -12.52 8.82 -3.68
C HIS A 141 -13.65 8.32 -4.61
N GLY A 142 -14.56 7.51 -4.10
CA GLY A 142 -15.67 6.96 -4.86
C GLY A 142 -16.67 8.03 -5.32
N PRO A 143 -17.44 7.79 -6.39
CA PRO A 143 -18.38 8.77 -6.94
C PRO A 143 -19.54 9.12 -6.00
N SER A 144 -19.85 8.22 -5.06
CA SER A 144 -20.89 8.42 -4.03
C SER A 144 -20.44 9.28 -2.84
N THR A 145 -19.14 9.59 -2.73
CA THR A 145 -18.59 10.39 -1.64
C THR A 145 -18.34 11.82 -2.13
N PRO A 146 -19.09 12.82 -1.65
CA PRO A 146 -18.88 14.21 -2.06
C PRO A 146 -17.56 14.77 -1.51
N ALA A 147 -17.04 15.81 -2.17
CA ALA A 147 -15.85 16.53 -1.69
C ALA A 147 -16.09 17.07 -0.26
N GLY A 148 -15.05 17.03 0.57
CA GLY A 148 -15.12 17.47 1.97
C GLY A 148 -15.91 16.54 2.90
N TYR A 149 -16.33 15.37 2.44
CA TYR A 149 -17.12 14.43 3.27
C TYR A 149 -16.41 14.07 4.58
N CYS A 150 -15.11 13.92 4.57
CA CYS A 150 -14.30 13.57 5.76
C CYS A 150 -14.28 14.68 6.82
N LEU A 151 -14.73 15.92 6.50
CA LEU A 151 -14.77 17.04 7.41
C LEU A 151 -16.15 17.23 8.08
N ARG A 152 -17.10 16.38 7.76
CA ARG A 152 -18.42 16.40 8.45
C ARG A 152 -18.22 16.15 9.96
N PRO A 153 -18.95 16.88 10.83
CA PRO A 153 -18.77 16.72 12.27
C PRO A 153 -19.01 15.28 12.79
N ASP A 154 -19.95 14.56 12.18
CA ASP A 154 -20.23 13.15 12.51
C ASP A 154 -19.07 12.24 12.09
N PHE A 155 -18.48 12.46 10.90
CA PHE A 155 -17.31 11.71 10.43
C PHE A 155 -16.09 11.96 11.33
N VAL A 156 -15.80 13.22 11.66
CA VAL A 156 -14.69 13.60 12.55
C VAL A 156 -14.84 12.92 13.91
N ARG A 157 -16.03 12.95 14.52
CA ARG A 157 -16.29 12.25 15.79
C ARG A 157 -16.04 10.74 15.69
N GLY A 158 -16.45 10.11 14.59
CA GLY A 158 -16.17 8.68 14.36
C GLY A 158 -14.68 8.39 14.27
N VAL A 159 -13.91 9.20 13.54
CA VAL A 159 -12.45 9.05 13.46
C VAL A 159 -11.79 9.27 14.82
N GLN A 160 -12.24 10.23 15.63
CA GLN A 160 -11.78 10.44 17.00
C GLN A 160 -12.04 9.21 17.88
N THR A 161 -13.16 8.51 17.68
CA THR A 161 -13.46 7.25 18.39
C THR A 161 -12.39 6.18 18.10
N LEU A 162 -11.85 6.09 16.88
CA LEU A 162 -10.76 5.15 16.58
C LEU A 162 -9.51 5.43 17.44
N GLY A 163 -9.11 6.69 17.57
CA GLY A 163 -7.98 7.09 18.40
C GLY A 163 -8.14 6.64 19.87
N LYS A 164 -9.33 6.84 20.45
CA LYS A 164 -9.65 6.40 21.82
C LYS A 164 -9.50 4.89 22.01
N HIS A 165 -9.69 4.11 20.96
CA HIS A 165 -9.54 2.65 20.98
C HIS A 165 -8.18 2.16 20.44
N GLY A 166 -7.24 3.06 20.15
CA GLY A 166 -5.90 2.74 19.64
C GLY A 166 -5.91 2.13 18.24
N LEU A 167 -6.95 2.39 17.45
CA LEU A 167 -7.08 1.98 16.05
C LEU A 167 -6.66 3.12 15.13
N ASN A 168 -6.02 2.77 14.00
CA ASN A 168 -5.68 3.77 12.98
C ASN A 168 -6.84 4.02 12.01
N PHE A 169 -6.77 5.15 11.30
CA PHE A 169 -7.64 5.43 10.16
C PHE A 169 -6.83 5.51 8.87
N GLU A 170 -7.25 4.77 7.84
CA GLU A 170 -6.58 4.78 6.54
C GLU A 170 -7.28 5.73 5.57
N LEU A 171 -6.48 6.67 5.04
CA LEU A 171 -6.93 7.76 4.17
C LEU A 171 -6.77 7.34 2.71
N THR A 172 -7.86 6.90 2.07
CA THR A 172 -7.92 6.68 0.62
C THR A 172 -8.87 7.67 -0.02
N MET A 173 -8.34 8.76 -0.55
CA MET A 173 -9.10 9.91 -1.04
C MET A 173 -8.56 10.45 -2.36
N ARG A 174 -9.31 11.36 -2.99
CA ARG A 174 -8.87 11.99 -4.25
C ARG A 174 -7.59 12.80 -4.02
N PRO A 175 -6.63 12.78 -4.96
CA PRO A 175 -5.38 13.54 -4.82
C PRO A 175 -5.59 15.06 -4.75
N THR A 176 -6.74 15.55 -5.21
CA THR A 176 -7.14 16.96 -5.12
C THR A 176 -7.69 17.36 -3.74
N GLU A 177 -7.94 16.40 -2.85
CA GLU A 177 -8.54 16.59 -1.51
C GLU A 177 -7.53 16.38 -0.36
N LEU A 178 -6.22 16.27 -0.64
CA LEU A 178 -5.20 16.04 0.39
C LEU A 178 -5.15 17.15 1.46
N HIS A 179 -5.56 18.37 1.12
CA HIS A 179 -5.70 19.44 2.13
C HIS A 179 -6.87 19.21 3.11
N ASP A 180 -7.89 18.46 2.71
CA ASP A 180 -8.95 18.06 3.64
C ASP A 180 -8.47 16.94 4.57
N ALA A 181 -7.58 16.05 4.09
CA ALA A 181 -6.88 15.11 4.98
C ALA A 181 -6.13 15.84 6.10
N VAL A 182 -5.40 16.92 5.79
CA VAL A 182 -4.70 17.73 6.79
C VAL A 182 -5.66 18.27 7.86
N LYS A 183 -6.81 18.82 7.44
CA LYS A 183 -7.82 19.36 8.37
C LYS A 183 -8.44 18.26 9.25
N LEU A 184 -8.67 17.05 8.69
CA LEU A 184 -9.16 15.90 9.44
C LEU A 184 -8.14 15.46 10.49
N ILE A 185 -6.87 15.29 10.09
CA ILE A 185 -5.78 14.90 10.98
C ILE A 185 -5.66 15.85 12.17
N GLN A 186 -5.68 17.16 11.91
CA GLN A 186 -5.59 18.20 12.95
C GLN A 186 -6.78 18.17 13.94
N GLN A 187 -7.95 17.72 13.50
CA GLN A 187 -9.13 17.55 14.34
C GLN A 187 -9.13 16.22 15.14
N CYS A 188 -8.24 15.29 14.81
CA CYS A 188 -8.20 13.96 15.41
C CYS A 188 -6.80 13.60 15.94
N PRO A 189 -6.25 14.39 16.91
CA PRO A 189 -4.85 14.28 17.34
C PRO A 189 -4.49 12.94 18.01
N GLU A 190 -5.47 12.23 18.55
CA GLU A 190 -5.26 10.90 19.17
C GLU A 190 -5.32 9.75 18.17
N THR A 191 -5.74 10.00 16.93
CA THR A 191 -5.87 8.97 15.89
C THR A 191 -4.60 8.91 15.06
N HIS A 192 -4.03 7.73 14.90
CA HIS A 192 -2.95 7.51 13.94
C HIS A 192 -3.51 7.37 12.53
N PHE A 193 -2.86 8.00 11.57
CA PHE A 193 -3.30 8.00 10.19
C PHE A 193 -2.31 7.30 9.26
N VAL A 194 -2.84 6.66 8.22
CA VAL A 194 -2.07 6.11 7.12
C VAL A 194 -2.63 6.67 5.82
N LEU A 195 -1.80 7.32 5.02
CA LEU A 195 -2.16 7.77 3.68
C LEU A 195 -1.95 6.62 2.69
N ASP A 196 -3.03 6.11 2.11
CA ASP A 196 -2.99 5.06 1.10
C ASP A 196 -2.43 5.56 -0.25
N HIS A 197 -1.77 4.68 -1.00
CA HIS A 197 -1.45 4.79 -2.42
C HIS A 197 -0.71 6.07 -2.80
N CYS A 198 0.26 6.50 -1.99
CA CYS A 198 0.94 7.78 -2.25
C CYS A 198 -0.07 8.94 -2.44
N GLY A 199 -1.18 8.94 -1.66
CA GLY A 199 -2.25 9.91 -1.83
C GLY A 199 -2.92 9.87 -3.22
N ASN A 200 -3.02 8.69 -3.82
CA ASN A 200 -3.50 8.45 -5.18
C ASN A 200 -2.76 9.29 -6.24
N GLY A 201 -1.43 9.41 -6.07
CA GLY A 201 -0.55 10.08 -7.03
C GLY A 201 -0.60 9.41 -8.39
N ASP A 202 -0.86 10.19 -9.44
CA ASP A 202 -0.99 9.69 -10.81
C ASP A 202 0.34 9.85 -11.58
N PRO A 203 1.07 8.74 -11.90
CA PRO A 203 2.32 8.82 -12.65
C PRO A 203 2.18 9.54 -14.00
N LYS A 204 1.00 9.48 -14.65
CA LYS A 204 0.72 10.19 -15.89
C LYS A 204 0.80 11.71 -15.75
N ALA A 205 0.68 12.25 -14.54
CA ALA A 205 0.86 13.68 -14.29
C ALA A 205 2.33 14.12 -14.42
N PHE A 206 3.28 13.18 -14.30
CA PHE A 206 4.73 13.43 -14.38
C PHE A 206 5.33 13.06 -15.73
N ASN A 207 4.68 12.15 -16.47
CA ASN A 207 5.12 11.76 -17.80
C ASN A 207 3.95 11.82 -18.80
N SER A 208 3.98 12.81 -19.69
CA SER A 208 2.92 13.00 -20.69
C SER A 208 2.85 11.90 -21.76
N LYS A 209 3.91 11.11 -21.89
CA LYS A 209 3.97 9.97 -22.84
C LYS A 209 3.33 8.71 -22.25
N LEU A 210 3.13 8.66 -20.95
CA LEU A 210 2.54 7.54 -20.26
C LEU A 210 1.01 7.58 -20.44
N GLY A 211 0.45 6.62 -21.17
CA GLY A 211 -0.97 6.55 -21.47
C GLY A 211 -1.49 7.78 -22.24
N PRO A 212 -1.02 8.03 -23.46
CA PRO A 212 -1.43 9.19 -24.25
C PRO A 212 -2.97 9.17 -24.43
N GLY A 213 -3.62 10.32 -24.16
CA GLY A 213 -5.09 10.44 -24.20
C GLY A 213 -5.82 9.99 -22.93
N LEU A 214 -5.17 9.32 -22.00
CA LEU A 214 -5.80 8.96 -20.71
C LEU A 214 -5.92 10.18 -19.80
N LYS A 215 -7.08 10.27 -19.10
CA LYS A 215 -7.33 11.32 -18.13
C LYS A 215 -6.37 11.20 -16.94
N ARG A 216 -5.81 12.33 -16.52
CA ARG A 216 -5.02 12.45 -15.29
C ARG A 216 -5.92 12.78 -14.13
N SER A 217 -5.67 12.19 -12.98
CA SER A 217 -6.46 12.45 -11.76
C SER A 217 -6.05 13.73 -11.03
N CYS A 218 -4.83 14.24 -11.30
CA CYS A 218 -4.26 15.43 -10.68
C CYS A 218 -3.23 16.12 -11.59
N THR A 219 -2.76 17.29 -11.17
CA THR A 219 -1.51 17.89 -11.65
C THR A 219 -0.36 17.48 -10.74
N ALA A 220 0.85 17.36 -11.28
CA ALA A 220 2.04 17.01 -10.51
C ALA A 220 2.28 17.99 -9.34
N ASP A 221 2.24 19.29 -9.60
CA ASP A 221 2.47 20.31 -8.58
C ASP A 221 1.36 20.36 -7.52
N GLY A 222 0.10 20.16 -7.92
CA GLY A 222 -1.04 20.13 -6.99
C GLY A 222 -0.91 18.94 -6.02
N TRP A 223 -0.58 17.77 -6.57
CA TRP A 223 -0.37 16.56 -5.77
C TRP A 223 0.84 16.70 -4.85
N LYS A 224 1.99 17.21 -5.34
CA LYS A 224 3.19 17.43 -4.50
C LYS A 224 2.88 18.32 -3.30
N ARG A 225 2.24 19.48 -3.53
CA ARG A 225 1.83 20.36 -2.41
C ARG A 225 0.92 19.65 -1.40
N GLY A 226 0.02 18.81 -1.88
CA GLY A 226 -0.85 18.01 -1.00
C GLY A 226 -0.07 17.00 -0.16
N ILE A 227 0.88 16.27 -0.77
CA ILE A 227 1.74 15.32 -0.09
C ILE A 227 2.61 16.02 0.96
N ASP A 228 3.24 17.14 0.61
CA ASP A 228 4.08 17.91 1.54
C ASP A 228 3.27 18.39 2.75
N ALA A 229 2.03 18.85 2.53
CA ALA A 229 1.15 19.28 3.60
C ALA A 229 0.71 18.13 4.53
N VAL A 230 0.43 16.94 4.00
CA VAL A 230 0.12 15.74 4.79
C VAL A 230 1.36 15.24 5.52
N ALA A 231 2.52 15.18 4.86
CA ALA A 231 3.78 14.74 5.43
C ALA A 231 4.27 15.64 6.58
N ALA A 232 3.90 16.93 6.55
CA ALA A 232 4.17 17.87 7.65
C ALA A 232 3.36 17.56 8.92
N GLN A 233 2.30 16.74 8.84
CA GLN A 233 1.53 16.35 10.02
C GLN A 233 2.29 15.24 10.79
N PRO A 234 2.45 15.38 12.12
CA PRO A 234 3.15 14.37 12.91
C PRO A 234 2.37 13.05 12.95
N GLY A 235 3.10 11.93 12.98
CA GLY A 235 2.52 10.60 13.17
C GLY A 235 1.77 10.01 11.98
N VAL A 236 1.71 10.70 10.83
CA VAL A 236 1.09 10.17 9.61
C VAL A 236 2.09 9.28 8.86
N MET A 237 1.64 8.08 8.52
CA MET A 237 2.38 7.14 7.67
C MET A 237 1.91 7.25 6.21
N CYS A 238 2.75 6.83 5.26
CA CYS A 238 2.39 6.76 3.85
C CYS A 238 2.64 5.37 3.28
N LYS A 239 1.65 4.79 2.62
CA LYS A 239 1.80 3.55 1.84
C LYS A 239 2.34 3.86 0.46
N ILE A 240 3.49 3.28 0.16
CA ILE A 240 4.03 3.21 -1.19
C ILE A 240 3.35 2.04 -1.90
N SER A 241 2.21 2.31 -2.51
CA SER A 241 1.29 1.32 -3.09
C SER A 241 0.39 1.94 -4.16
N GLY A 242 -0.40 1.14 -4.85
CA GLY A 242 -1.56 1.52 -5.68
C GLY A 242 -1.26 2.27 -6.97
N ILE A 243 -0.14 2.98 -7.08
CA ILE A 243 0.16 3.86 -8.23
C ILE A 243 0.35 3.10 -9.54
N VAL A 244 0.72 1.84 -9.48
CA VAL A 244 0.86 0.99 -10.67
C VAL A 244 -0.49 0.73 -11.35
N ALA A 245 -1.60 0.81 -10.64
CA ALA A 245 -2.94 0.67 -11.20
C ALA A 245 -3.36 1.85 -12.11
N PHE A 246 -2.65 2.98 -12.07
CA PHE A 246 -2.94 4.16 -12.90
C PHE A 246 -2.22 4.15 -14.25
N VAL A 247 -1.36 3.16 -14.52
CA VAL A 247 -0.56 3.09 -15.74
C VAL A 247 -0.98 1.93 -16.64
N PRO A 248 -0.89 2.06 -17.97
CA PRO A 248 -1.25 0.99 -18.89
C PRO A 248 -0.35 -0.24 -18.70
N PRO A 249 -0.91 -1.47 -18.70
CA PRO A 249 -0.13 -2.69 -18.54
C PRO A 249 0.95 -2.84 -19.63
N GLY A 250 2.19 -3.10 -19.22
CA GLY A 250 3.31 -3.34 -20.15
C GLY A 250 3.90 -2.10 -20.85
N GLU A 251 3.33 -0.92 -20.60
CA GLU A 251 3.77 0.34 -21.24
C GLU A 251 4.55 1.27 -20.31
N TRP A 252 4.92 0.82 -19.13
CA TRP A 252 5.60 1.61 -18.12
C TRP A 252 6.91 0.95 -17.65
N ARG A 253 7.77 1.73 -17.04
CA ARG A 253 9.03 1.33 -16.40
C ARG A 253 9.13 1.91 -15.01
N ALA A 254 10.11 1.45 -14.21
CA ALA A 254 10.35 1.96 -12.87
C ALA A 254 10.53 3.49 -12.84
N GLU A 255 11.21 4.04 -13.86
CA GLU A 255 11.44 5.48 -14.00
C GLU A 255 10.16 6.29 -14.14
N ASP A 256 9.09 5.71 -14.67
CA ASP A 256 7.79 6.38 -14.81
C ASP A 256 7.07 6.51 -13.47
N LEU A 257 7.28 5.57 -12.55
CA LEU A 257 6.72 5.58 -11.19
C LEU A 257 7.60 6.34 -10.20
N ALA A 258 8.90 6.42 -10.48
CA ALA A 258 9.90 7.01 -9.59
C ALA A 258 9.59 8.44 -9.12
N PRO A 259 9.04 9.36 -9.93
CA PRO A 259 8.70 10.71 -9.46
C PRO A 259 7.69 10.72 -8.30
N VAL A 260 6.66 9.85 -8.36
CA VAL A 260 5.66 9.73 -7.29
C VAL A 260 6.27 9.07 -6.06
N VAL A 261 6.96 7.93 -6.24
CA VAL A 261 7.58 7.18 -5.15
C VAL A 261 8.60 8.04 -4.41
N ASN A 262 9.56 8.63 -5.13
CA ASN A 262 10.63 9.40 -4.52
C ASN A 262 10.12 10.62 -3.78
N HIS A 263 9.13 11.34 -4.33
CA HIS A 263 8.56 12.49 -3.63
C HIS A 263 7.91 12.07 -2.28
N CYS A 264 7.19 10.95 -2.24
CA CYS A 264 6.64 10.43 -0.98
C CYS A 264 7.75 10.00 -0.01
N LEU A 265 8.77 9.27 -0.48
CA LEU A 265 9.90 8.84 0.35
C LEU A 265 10.67 10.03 0.95
N ASP A 266 10.84 11.10 0.18
CA ASP A 266 11.55 12.30 0.61
C ASP A 266 10.71 13.16 1.58
N ALA A 267 9.41 13.32 1.31
CA ALA A 267 8.51 14.11 2.13
C ALA A 267 8.23 13.48 3.52
N PHE A 268 7.96 12.15 3.54
CA PHE A 268 7.68 11.44 4.79
C PHE A 268 8.93 10.98 5.53
N GLY A 269 10.06 10.88 4.83
CA GLY A 269 11.30 10.32 5.36
C GLY A 269 11.24 8.80 5.58
N PRO A 270 12.39 8.17 5.90
CA PRO A 270 12.53 6.73 5.92
C PRO A 270 11.74 6.01 7.02
N ASP A 271 11.31 6.72 8.07
CA ASP A 271 10.64 6.13 9.22
C ASP A 271 9.11 6.12 9.12
N ARG A 272 8.54 6.80 8.10
CA ARG A 272 7.08 6.97 7.97
C ARG A 272 6.51 6.47 6.65
N VAL A 273 7.18 5.52 6.02
CA VAL A 273 6.75 4.88 4.76
C VAL A 273 6.77 3.37 4.90
N PHE A 274 5.84 2.67 4.25
CA PHE A 274 5.88 1.22 4.12
C PHE A 274 5.26 0.74 2.81
N PHE A 275 5.61 -0.47 2.42
CA PHE A 275 5.17 -1.10 1.17
C PHE A 275 3.72 -1.57 1.26
N GLY A 276 2.99 -1.48 0.14
CA GLY A 276 1.72 -2.17 -0.10
C GLY A 276 1.63 -2.68 -1.53
N GLY A 277 1.14 -3.90 -1.67
CA GLY A 277 0.98 -4.57 -2.96
C GLY A 277 -0.21 -4.06 -3.75
N ASP A 278 -1.27 -3.69 -3.03
CA ASP A 278 -2.58 -3.34 -3.60
C ASP A 278 -3.13 -4.46 -4.51
N TRP A 279 -2.78 -5.71 -4.18
CA TRP A 279 -3.28 -6.86 -4.91
C TRP A 279 -4.72 -7.17 -4.51
N PRO A 280 -5.61 -7.49 -5.48
CA PRO A 280 -5.36 -7.67 -6.90
C PRO A 280 -5.53 -6.40 -7.74
N VAL A 281 -5.84 -5.24 -7.15
CA VAL A 281 -6.07 -3.97 -7.89
C VAL A 281 -4.85 -3.58 -8.72
N CYS A 282 -3.63 -3.89 -8.24
CA CYS A 282 -2.40 -3.66 -8.99
C CYS A 282 -2.39 -4.34 -10.38
N LEU A 283 -3.20 -5.39 -10.61
CA LEU A 283 -3.32 -6.08 -11.90
C LEU A 283 -3.82 -5.18 -13.04
N LEU A 284 -4.41 -4.03 -12.70
CA LEU A 284 -4.77 -3.01 -13.68
C LEU A 284 -3.56 -2.45 -14.44
N GLY A 285 -2.37 -2.53 -13.87
CA GLY A 285 -1.14 -2.05 -14.51
C GLY A 285 0.02 -3.05 -14.45
N SER A 286 0.05 -3.97 -13.47
CA SER A 286 1.13 -4.96 -13.33
C SER A 286 0.75 -6.12 -12.42
N ARG A 287 1.50 -7.21 -12.53
CA ARG A 287 1.52 -8.24 -11.48
C ARG A 287 2.22 -7.68 -10.24
N VAL A 288 1.86 -8.17 -9.03
CA VAL A 288 2.50 -7.74 -7.77
C VAL A 288 4.02 -7.87 -7.80
N ARG A 289 4.54 -8.93 -8.40
CA ARG A 289 5.99 -9.12 -8.59
C ARG A 289 6.63 -7.99 -9.41
N GLY A 290 6.00 -7.58 -10.51
CA GLY A 290 6.48 -6.47 -11.35
C GLY A 290 6.51 -5.15 -10.57
N TRP A 291 5.51 -4.91 -9.71
CA TRP A 291 5.50 -3.77 -8.80
C TRP A 291 6.64 -3.83 -7.77
N VAL A 292 6.84 -5.00 -7.12
CA VAL A 292 7.96 -5.21 -6.19
C VAL A 292 9.30 -4.96 -6.89
N GLU A 293 9.49 -5.46 -8.11
CA GLU A 293 10.71 -5.29 -8.88
C GLU A 293 10.98 -3.84 -9.29
N ALA A 294 9.93 -3.12 -9.67
CA ALA A 294 10.04 -1.70 -9.99
C ALA A 294 10.40 -0.87 -8.75
N LEU A 295 9.77 -1.15 -7.61
CA LEU A 295 10.09 -0.44 -6.37
C LEU A 295 11.52 -0.76 -5.90
N ASP A 296 11.99 -2.01 -6.02
CA ASP A 296 13.39 -2.36 -5.74
C ASP A 296 14.38 -1.53 -6.59
N GLN A 297 14.08 -1.33 -7.88
CA GLN A 297 14.90 -0.49 -8.75
C GLN A 297 14.89 0.97 -8.31
N ILE A 298 13.71 1.52 -7.98
CA ILE A 298 13.56 2.92 -7.57
C ILE A 298 14.34 3.21 -6.28
N VAL A 299 14.32 2.28 -5.32
CA VAL A 299 14.96 2.48 -4.02
C VAL A 299 16.40 1.97 -3.94
N ALA A 300 16.94 1.41 -5.03
CA ALA A 300 18.25 0.75 -5.03
C ALA A 300 19.43 1.64 -4.56
N SER A 301 19.33 2.95 -4.80
CA SER A 301 20.35 3.93 -4.37
C SER A 301 20.17 4.42 -2.93
N ARG A 302 19.05 4.08 -2.26
CA ARG A 302 18.79 4.49 -0.88
C ARG A 302 19.55 3.59 0.10
N PRO A 303 19.89 4.08 1.30
CA PRO A 303 20.55 3.28 2.34
C PRO A 303 19.80 1.95 2.58
N PHE A 304 20.54 0.87 2.78
CA PHE A 304 19.98 -0.47 3.01
C PHE A 304 18.98 -0.48 4.18
N GLU A 305 19.28 0.25 5.24
CA GLU A 305 18.40 0.33 6.41
C GLU A 305 17.06 1.02 6.08
N ASP A 306 17.06 2.05 5.23
CA ASP A 306 15.83 2.72 4.78
C ASP A 306 14.99 1.79 3.89
N GLN A 307 15.65 0.99 3.03
CA GLN A 307 14.96 -0.04 2.26
C GLN A 307 14.34 -1.10 3.20
N ARG A 308 15.06 -1.57 4.24
CA ARG A 308 14.55 -2.52 5.22
C ARG A 308 13.33 -1.98 5.98
N LYS A 309 13.36 -0.69 6.35
CA LYS A 309 12.23 0.00 6.98
C LYS A 309 11.01 0.04 6.06
N LEU A 310 11.19 0.39 4.80
CA LEU A 310 10.13 0.43 3.79
C LEU A 310 9.48 -0.94 3.60
N TRP A 311 10.28 -2.00 3.44
CA TRP A 311 9.78 -3.33 3.10
C TRP A 311 9.10 -4.04 4.29
N SER A 312 9.54 -3.78 5.52
CA SER A 312 8.97 -4.50 6.68
C SER A 312 9.05 -3.73 8.01
N GLY A 313 10.18 -3.07 8.30
CA GLY A 313 10.46 -2.57 9.64
C GLY A 313 9.43 -1.59 10.16
N ASN A 314 9.02 -0.62 9.35
CA ASN A 314 8.03 0.37 9.74
C ASN A 314 6.63 -0.24 9.93
N ALA A 315 6.23 -1.17 9.06
CA ALA A 315 4.95 -1.86 9.19
C ALA A 315 4.88 -2.69 10.48
N ILE A 316 5.94 -3.44 10.79
CA ILE A 316 6.04 -4.23 12.03
C ILE A 316 5.89 -3.31 13.25
N LYS A 317 6.59 -2.18 13.27
CA LYS A 317 6.55 -1.21 14.36
C LYS A 317 5.18 -0.55 14.50
N PHE A 318 4.64 -0.04 13.39
CA PHE A 318 3.39 0.75 13.39
C PHE A 318 2.18 -0.10 13.74
N TYR A 319 2.02 -1.25 13.08
CA TYR A 319 0.89 -2.16 13.30
C TYR A 319 1.10 -3.11 14.48
N LYS A 320 2.27 -3.08 15.17
CA LYS A 320 2.61 -3.96 16.30
C LYS A 320 2.36 -5.44 15.92
N LEU A 321 3.06 -5.90 14.85
CA LEU A 321 2.93 -7.25 14.29
C LEU A 321 3.77 -8.29 15.04
#